data_6c1156f9ba48a955028c8700a56b22dd
#
_entry.id   6c1156f9ba48a955028c8700a56b22dd
#
_cell.length_a   1.000
_cell.length_b   1.000
_cell.length_c   1.000
_cell.angle_alpha   90.00
_cell.angle_beta   90.00
_cell.angle_gamma   90.00
#
_symmetry.space_group_name_H-M   'P 1'
#
loop_
_entity.id
_entity.type
_entity.pdbx_description
1 polymer ?
#
loop_
_entity_poly.entity_id
_entity_poly.type
_entity_poly.pdbx_seq_one_letter_code
_entity_poly.pdbx_strand_id
1 'polypeptide(L)'
;MGGAGIIQLREKALDTQSMLAEANELLPLCRGLGVPLIINDNIEVCMLSGADGVHIGQQDMDIFEARRILGEHKIIGVSAHNVAEAIAAERGGADYIGAGAVFATGTKRDAGVLSLSTLTEICAAVSIPVVAIGGINADNVIKLKGTGIAGAAVVSGIFAQPDIKLAAEILRTKLTFVIS
;
A
#
# COMPACT_ATOMS: atom_id res chain seq x y z
N MET A 1 -16.84 -8.88 7.39
CA MET A 1 -15.70 -8.04 6.92
C MET A 1 -14.40 -8.77 7.26
N GLY A 2 -13.42 -8.84 6.32
CA GLY A 2 -12.12 -9.51 6.57
C GLY A 2 -11.10 -8.67 7.36
N GLY A 3 -11.44 -7.43 7.74
CA GLY A 3 -10.62 -6.59 8.61
C GLY A 3 -9.49 -5.81 7.92
N ALA A 4 -9.57 -5.58 6.60
CA ALA A 4 -8.64 -4.66 5.94
C ALA A 4 -8.80 -3.23 6.49
N GLY A 5 -7.69 -2.54 6.75
CA GLY A 5 -7.66 -1.17 7.24
C GLY A 5 -7.61 -0.12 6.14
N ILE A 6 -7.15 -0.50 4.95
CA ILE A 6 -7.08 0.33 3.73
C ILE A 6 -7.39 -0.55 2.54
N ILE A 7 -8.08 -0.03 1.54
CA ILE A 7 -8.26 -0.66 0.22
C ILE A 7 -7.50 0.17 -0.82
N GLN A 8 -6.77 -0.51 -1.70
CA GLN A 8 -6.10 0.15 -2.83
C GLN A 8 -6.63 -0.39 -4.14
N LEU A 9 -7.17 0.49 -4.99
CA LEU A 9 -7.54 0.20 -6.38
C LEU A 9 -6.29 0.34 -7.25
N ARG A 10 -5.89 -0.75 -7.92
CA ARG A 10 -4.73 -0.80 -8.81
C ARG A 10 -5.08 -1.48 -10.12
N GLU A 11 -5.28 -0.69 -11.15
CA GLU A 11 -5.53 -1.13 -12.50
C GLU A 11 -4.46 -0.58 -13.45
N LYS A 12 -3.69 -1.46 -14.09
CA LYS A 12 -2.58 -1.08 -14.98
C LYS A 12 -2.96 -1.07 -16.47
N ALA A 13 -4.08 -1.70 -16.80
CA ALA A 13 -4.53 -1.87 -18.18
C ALA A 13 -5.73 -0.97 -18.55
N LEU A 14 -6.39 -0.37 -17.58
CA LEU A 14 -7.54 0.51 -17.80
C LEU A 14 -7.10 1.95 -18.12
N ASP A 15 -7.90 2.61 -18.95
CA ASP A 15 -7.82 4.06 -19.11
C ASP A 15 -8.38 4.79 -17.88
N THR A 16 -8.14 6.10 -17.79
CA THR A 16 -8.58 6.95 -16.68
C THR A 16 -10.10 6.89 -16.47
N GLN A 17 -10.89 6.85 -17.54
CA GLN A 17 -12.36 6.84 -17.45
C GLN A 17 -12.89 5.53 -16.86
N SER A 18 -12.35 4.40 -17.31
CA SER A 18 -12.71 3.08 -16.80
C SER A 18 -12.27 2.90 -15.34
N MET A 19 -11.06 3.35 -14.98
CA MET A 19 -10.58 3.32 -13.60
C MET A 19 -11.43 4.24 -12.69
N LEU A 20 -11.87 5.39 -13.19
CA LEU A 20 -12.77 6.28 -12.46
C LEU A 20 -14.14 5.62 -12.20
N ALA A 21 -14.67 4.88 -13.16
CA ALA A 21 -15.91 4.14 -12.97
C ALA A 21 -15.79 3.10 -11.84
N GLU A 22 -14.71 2.31 -11.83
CA GLU A 22 -14.44 1.36 -10.74
C GLU A 22 -14.25 2.06 -9.39
N ALA A 23 -13.52 3.17 -9.36
CA ALA A 23 -13.34 3.94 -8.13
C ALA A 23 -14.68 4.45 -7.56
N ASN A 24 -15.59 4.90 -8.44
CA ASN A 24 -16.93 5.38 -8.05
C ASN A 24 -17.83 4.26 -7.53
N GLU A 25 -17.64 3.01 -7.98
CA GLU A 25 -18.34 1.84 -7.42
C GLU A 25 -17.78 1.42 -6.06
N LEU A 26 -16.46 1.46 -5.89
CA LEU A 26 -15.81 1.03 -4.65
C LEU A 26 -15.94 2.06 -3.52
N LEU A 27 -15.89 3.34 -3.82
CA LEU A 27 -15.84 4.40 -2.82
C LEU A 27 -17.03 4.40 -1.84
N PRO A 28 -18.30 4.23 -2.27
CA PRO A 28 -19.43 4.13 -1.33
C PRO A 28 -19.33 2.93 -0.41
N LEU A 29 -18.82 1.79 -0.90
CA LEU A 29 -18.62 0.58 -0.12
C LEU A 29 -17.54 0.81 0.95
N CYS A 30 -16.42 1.41 0.58
CA CYS A 30 -15.33 1.74 1.49
C CYS A 30 -15.80 2.72 2.57
N ARG A 31 -16.51 3.78 2.19
CA ARG A 31 -17.08 4.76 3.13
C ARG A 31 -18.10 4.14 4.09
N GLY A 32 -18.98 3.28 3.60
CA GLY A 32 -19.95 2.56 4.44
C GLY A 32 -19.30 1.64 5.47
N LEU A 33 -18.04 1.26 5.25
CA LEU A 33 -17.23 0.42 6.14
C LEU A 33 -16.22 1.21 6.98
N GLY A 34 -16.10 2.52 6.77
CA GLY A 34 -15.09 3.37 7.41
C GLY A 34 -13.65 3.02 7.01
N VAL A 35 -13.44 2.53 5.78
CA VAL A 35 -12.13 2.12 5.27
C VAL A 35 -11.71 3.07 4.15
N PRO A 36 -10.53 3.72 4.22
CA PRO A 36 -10.03 4.58 3.16
C PRO A 36 -9.82 3.84 1.83
N LEU A 37 -10.18 4.49 0.72
CA LEU A 37 -9.87 4.07 -0.65
C LEU A 37 -8.68 4.85 -1.19
N ILE A 38 -7.63 4.14 -1.57
CA ILE A 38 -6.41 4.68 -2.17
C ILE A 38 -6.37 4.31 -3.66
N ILE A 39 -6.06 5.27 -4.52
CA ILE A 39 -5.87 5.06 -5.95
C ILE A 39 -4.38 4.86 -6.25
N ASN A 40 -4.03 3.81 -6.98
CA ASN A 40 -2.64 3.58 -7.36
C ASN A 40 -2.26 4.43 -8.58
N ASP A 41 -1.18 5.20 -8.49
CA ASP A 41 -0.51 6.03 -9.50
C ASP A 41 -1.34 7.21 -10.07
N ASN A 42 -2.66 7.10 -10.17
CA ASN A 42 -3.49 8.04 -10.91
C ASN A 42 -4.11 9.14 -10.02
N ILE A 43 -3.44 10.30 -9.97
CA ILE A 43 -3.89 11.47 -9.18
C ILE A 43 -5.21 12.03 -9.72
N GLU A 44 -5.41 12.04 -11.04
CA GLU A 44 -6.63 12.54 -11.67
C GLU A 44 -7.85 11.73 -11.22
N VAL A 45 -7.76 10.39 -11.24
CA VAL A 45 -8.83 9.51 -10.74
C VAL A 45 -9.10 9.75 -9.26
N CYS A 46 -8.07 9.95 -8.44
CA CYS A 46 -8.23 10.27 -7.03
C CYS A 46 -9.01 11.57 -6.82
N MET A 47 -8.70 12.60 -7.59
CA MET A 47 -9.37 13.89 -7.50
C MET A 47 -10.82 13.83 -7.99
N LEU A 48 -11.05 13.19 -9.14
CA LEU A 48 -12.39 13.12 -9.76
C LEU A 48 -13.35 12.21 -8.98
N SER A 49 -12.88 11.08 -8.46
CA SER A 49 -13.69 10.17 -7.64
C SER A 49 -13.93 10.69 -6.22
N GLY A 50 -13.04 11.55 -5.72
CA GLY A 50 -13.02 11.94 -4.32
C GLY A 50 -12.50 10.84 -3.39
N ALA A 51 -11.71 9.88 -3.89
CA ALA A 51 -11.01 8.87 -3.08
C ALA A 51 -10.15 9.52 -1.99
N ASP A 52 -9.81 8.76 -0.95
CA ASP A 52 -9.16 9.28 0.25
C ASP A 52 -7.67 9.60 0.02
N GLY A 53 -7.05 9.00 -1.01
CA GLY A 53 -5.65 9.26 -1.31
C GLY A 53 -5.11 8.52 -2.51
N VAL A 54 -3.80 8.60 -2.69
CA VAL A 54 -3.05 7.93 -3.76
C VAL A 54 -1.87 7.14 -3.20
N HIS A 55 -1.41 6.16 -3.98
CA HIS A 55 -0.11 5.53 -3.77
C HIS A 55 0.71 5.67 -5.06
N ILE A 56 1.89 6.27 -4.97
CA ILE A 56 2.79 6.52 -6.10
C ILE A 56 4.10 5.74 -5.98
N GLY A 57 4.66 5.35 -7.12
CA GLY A 57 5.97 4.72 -7.22
C GLY A 57 7.06 5.73 -7.60
N GLN A 58 8.33 5.26 -7.64
CA GLN A 58 9.51 6.09 -7.91
C GLN A 58 9.57 6.67 -9.34
N GLN A 59 8.77 6.12 -10.27
CA GLN A 59 8.73 6.56 -11.68
C GLN A 59 7.44 7.33 -12.01
N ASP A 60 6.57 7.51 -11.02
CA ASP A 60 5.31 8.23 -11.18
C ASP A 60 5.53 9.73 -10.90
N MET A 61 4.46 10.47 -10.59
CA MET A 61 4.57 11.88 -10.25
C MET A 61 5.45 12.10 -9.00
N ASP A 62 6.28 13.13 -9.03
CA ASP A 62 7.08 13.55 -7.87
C ASP A 62 6.19 13.84 -6.65
N ILE A 63 6.64 13.44 -5.47
CA ILE A 63 5.87 13.55 -4.23
C ILE A 63 5.51 15.00 -3.87
N PHE A 64 6.42 15.97 -4.08
CA PHE A 64 6.14 17.38 -3.79
C PHE A 64 5.05 17.92 -4.70
N GLU A 65 5.07 17.54 -5.99
CA GLU A 65 4.05 17.90 -6.95
C GLU A 65 2.71 17.22 -6.62
N ALA A 66 2.72 15.94 -6.27
CA ALA A 66 1.55 15.20 -5.84
C ALA A 66 0.90 15.86 -4.60
N ARG A 67 1.70 16.23 -3.60
CA ARG A 67 1.24 16.92 -2.39
C ARG A 67 0.68 18.31 -2.71
N ARG A 68 1.33 19.05 -3.61
CA ARG A 68 0.85 20.37 -4.07
C ARG A 68 -0.54 20.28 -4.72
N ILE A 69 -0.80 19.24 -5.52
CA ILE A 69 -2.08 19.05 -6.22
C ILE A 69 -3.17 18.54 -5.25
N LEU A 70 -2.84 17.57 -4.42
CA LEU A 70 -3.80 16.87 -3.56
C LEU A 70 -4.11 17.62 -2.25
N GLY A 71 -3.22 18.56 -1.86
CA GLY A 71 -3.33 19.27 -0.58
C GLY A 71 -2.98 18.40 0.63
N GLU A 72 -3.16 18.92 1.83
CA GLU A 72 -2.70 18.31 3.08
C GLU A 72 -3.65 17.20 3.61
N HIS A 73 -4.87 17.11 3.08
CA HIS A 73 -5.89 16.19 3.61
C HIS A 73 -5.96 14.83 2.90
N LYS A 74 -5.35 14.71 1.73
CA LYS A 74 -5.31 13.43 1.00
C LYS A 74 -4.15 12.58 1.48
N ILE A 75 -4.40 11.29 1.65
CA ILE A 75 -3.36 10.32 2.01
C ILE A 75 -2.46 10.09 0.79
N ILE A 76 -1.15 10.23 0.97
CA ILE A 76 -0.16 9.88 -0.07
C ILE A 76 0.76 8.80 0.45
N GLY A 77 0.68 7.62 -0.14
CA GLY A 77 1.67 6.56 0.05
C GLY A 77 2.74 6.60 -1.03
N VAL A 78 3.96 6.27 -0.67
CA VAL A 78 5.08 6.22 -1.64
C VAL A 78 5.81 4.88 -1.53
N SER A 79 6.06 4.24 -2.67
CA SER A 79 6.90 3.04 -2.73
C SER A 79 8.36 3.40 -2.46
N ALA A 80 9.07 2.64 -1.61
CA ALA A 80 10.51 2.75 -1.42
C ALA A 80 11.19 1.39 -1.38
N HIS A 81 12.41 1.34 -1.96
CA HIS A 81 13.23 0.14 -2.09
C HIS A 81 14.53 0.22 -1.28
N ASN A 82 14.81 1.37 -0.70
CA ASN A 82 15.98 1.64 0.13
C ASN A 82 15.71 2.81 1.09
N VAL A 83 16.62 3.02 2.04
CA VAL A 83 16.51 4.05 3.07
C VAL A 83 16.46 5.47 2.49
N ALA A 84 17.25 5.73 1.44
CA ALA A 84 17.31 7.07 0.84
C ALA A 84 15.97 7.47 0.19
N GLU A 85 15.31 6.52 -0.52
CA GLU A 85 13.98 6.73 -1.09
C GLU A 85 12.92 6.95 -0.01
N ALA A 86 12.98 6.19 1.09
CA ALA A 86 12.03 6.35 2.19
C ALA A 86 12.15 7.72 2.88
N ILE A 87 13.39 8.18 3.15
CA ILE A 87 13.65 9.51 3.73
C ILE A 87 13.19 10.62 2.76
N ALA A 88 13.46 10.47 1.47
CA ALA A 88 13.04 11.44 0.46
C ALA A 88 11.50 11.54 0.39
N ALA A 89 10.80 10.39 0.43
CA ALA A 89 9.34 10.35 0.44
C ALA A 89 8.75 11.02 1.69
N GLU A 90 9.27 10.72 2.88
CA GLU A 90 8.83 11.38 4.13
C GLU A 90 9.03 12.89 4.06
N ARG A 91 10.20 13.36 3.62
CA ARG A 91 10.47 14.81 3.44
C ARG A 91 9.57 15.47 2.41
N GLY A 92 9.14 14.72 1.41
CA GLY A 92 8.19 15.18 0.39
C GLY A 92 6.75 15.22 0.86
N GLY A 93 6.45 14.76 2.10
CA GLY A 93 5.12 14.78 2.68
C GLY A 93 4.31 13.52 2.43
N ALA A 94 4.96 12.36 2.28
CA ALA A 94 4.27 11.06 2.30
C ALA A 94 3.67 10.78 3.69
N ASP A 95 2.49 10.18 3.71
CA ASP A 95 1.81 9.77 4.95
C ASP A 95 2.18 8.33 5.35
N TYR A 96 2.62 7.51 4.40
CA TYR A 96 3.15 6.18 4.66
C TYR A 96 4.10 5.72 3.53
N ILE A 97 4.95 4.75 3.86
CA ILE A 97 5.86 4.10 2.92
C ILE A 97 5.35 2.71 2.58
N GLY A 98 5.33 2.35 1.29
CA GLY A 98 5.18 0.97 0.82
C GLY A 98 6.56 0.37 0.55
N ALA A 99 7.08 -0.48 1.43
CA ALA A 99 8.41 -1.06 1.29
C ALA A 99 8.35 -2.50 0.74
N GLY A 100 9.04 -2.77 -0.36
CA GLY A 100 9.06 -4.12 -0.96
C GLY A 100 9.70 -4.17 -2.37
N ALA A 101 9.67 -5.34 -3.03
CA ALA A 101 8.96 -6.58 -2.62
C ALA A 101 9.75 -7.34 -1.54
N VAL A 102 9.11 -7.69 -0.40
CA VAL A 102 9.79 -8.40 0.70
C VAL A 102 9.90 -9.90 0.49
N PHE A 103 9.07 -10.48 -0.37
CA PHE A 103 9.16 -11.86 -0.84
C PHE A 103 8.95 -11.92 -2.35
N ALA A 104 9.44 -12.97 -3.00
CA ALA A 104 9.24 -13.17 -4.43
C ALA A 104 7.75 -13.13 -4.79
N THR A 105 7.40 -12.41 -5.86
CA THR A 105 6.01 -12.18 -6.26
C THR A 105 5.86 -12.17 -7.77
N GLY A 106 4.76 -12.73 -8.28
CA GLY A 106 4.37 -12.62 -9.68
C GLY A 106 3.58 -11.34 -10.02
N THR A 107 3.15 -10.59 -9.01
CA THR A 107 2.26 -9.42 -9.20
C THR A 107 3.01 -8.19 -9.77
N LYS A 108 4.30 -8.03 -9.44
CA LYS A 108 5.18 -6.98 -9.97
C LYS A 108 6.49 -7.63 -10.39
N ARG A 109 6.63 -7.93 -11.69
CA ARG A 109 7.73 -8.76 -12.23
C ARG A 109 9.11 -8.14 -12.13
N ASP A 110 9.20 -6.81 -12.04
CA ASP A 110 10.45 -6.04 -12.08
C ASP A 110 10.96 -5.61 -10.70
N ALA A 111 10.26 -5.99 -9.61
CA ALA A 111 10.67 -5.64 -8.25
C ALA A 111 11.74 -6.63 -7.76
N GLY A 112 12.96 -6.15 -7.54
CA GLY A 112 13.98 -6.87 -6.78
C GLY A 112 13.44 -7.21 -5.37
N VAL A 113 13.90 -8.33 -4.79
CA VAL A 113 13.51 -8.71 -3.43
C VAL A 113 14.26 -7.86 -2.42
N LEU A 114 13.54 -7.11 -1.62
CA LEU A 114 14.07 -6.33 -0.50
C LEU A 114 14.43 -7.26 0.65
N SER A 115 15.64 -7.17 1.20
CA SER A 115 16.03 -7.96 2.37
C SER A 115 15.27 -7.50 3.63
N LEU A 116 15.06 -8.40 4.59
CA LEU A 116 14.43 -8.03 5.87
C LEU A 116 15.31 -7.04 6.68
N SER A 117 16.63 -7.08 6.52
CA SER A 117 17.55 -6.07 7.12
C SER A 117 17.29 -4.69 6.53
N THR A 118 17.20 -4.57 5.21
CA THR A 118 16.89 -3.29 4.55
C THR A 118 15.49 -2.78 4.94
N LEU A 119 14.50 -3.68 5.07
CA LEU A 119 13.18 -3.31 5.58
C LEU A 119 13.27 -2.72 7.00
N THR A 120 14.04 -3.36 7.89
CA THR A 120 14.27 -2.86 9.26
C THR A 120 14.97 -1.51 9.25
N GLU A 121 15.97 -1.33 8.39
CA GLU A 121 16.67 -0.04 8.22
C GLU A 121 15.73 1.07 7.74
N ILE A 122 14.83 0.77 6.77
CA ILE A 122 13.80 1.70 6.32
C ILE A 122 12.88 2.09 7.48
N CYS A 123 12.37 1.11 8.24
CA CYS A 123 11.49 1.37 9.38
C CYS A 123 12.15 2.21 10.47
N ALA A 124 13.47 2.04 10.68
CA ALA A 124 14.21 2.81 11.66
C ALA A 124 14.55 4.24 11.18
N ALA A 125 14.56 4.48 9.87
CA ALA A 125 15.02 5.74 9.28
C ALA A 125 13.91 6.79 9.11
N VAL A 126 12.63 6.40 9.20
CA VAL A 126 11.47 7.28 9.02
C VAL A 126 10.54 7.23 10.23
N SER A 127 9.79 8.29 10.46
CA SER A 127 8.80 8.38 11.54
C SER A 127 7.39 8.02 11.09
N ILE A 128 7.13 8.05 9.79
CA ILE A 128 5.84 7.67 9.18
C ILE A 128 5.69 6.14 9.08
N PRO A 129 4.44 5.62 9.07
CA PRO A 129 4.21 4.18 8.99
C PRO A 129 4.84 3.53 7.76
N VAL A 130 5.48 2.37 7.95
CA VAL A 130 6.00 1.53 6.86
C VAL A 130 5.12 0.30 6.70
N VAL A 131 4.61 0.09 5.50
CA VAL A 131 3.78 -1.03 5.09
C VAL A 131 4.59 -1.96 4.20
N ALA A 132 4.84 -3.20 4.64
CA ALA A 132 5.54 -4.18 3.82
C ALA A 132 4.63 -4.67 2.67
N ILE A 133 5.21 -4.84 1.48
CA ILE A 133 4.49 -5.32 0.29
C ILE A 133 5.33 -6.32 -0.50
N GLY A 134 4.65 -7.20 -1.25
CA GLY A 134 5.23 -8.15 -2.19
C GLY A 134 5.35 -9.56 -1.64
N GLY A 135 4.62 -10.50 -2.24
CA GLY A 135 4.67 -11.94 -1.96
C GLY A 135 4.19 -12.35 -0.58
N ILE A 136 3.58 -11.46 0.19
CA ILE A 136 3.12 -11.72 1.56
C ILE A 136 1.86 -12.60 1.52
N ASN A 137 1.84 -13.61 2.39
CA ASN A 137 0.72 -14.52 2.60
C ASN A 137 0.68 -15.02 4.06
N ALA A 138 -0.29 -15.88 4.38
CA ALA A 138 -0.47 -16.39 5.73
C ALA A 138 0.74 -17.23 6.26
N ASP A 139 1.53 -17.84 5.37
CA ASP A 139 2.64 -18.70 5.78
C ASP A 139 3.93 -17.93 6.07
N ASN A 140 4.10 -16.77 5.43
CA ASN A 140 5.35 -16.02 5.52
C ASN A 140 5.25 -14.68 6.29
N VAL A 141 4.06 -14.13 6.52
CA VAL A 141 3.87 -12.84 7.21
C VAL A 141 4.54 -12.80 8.58
N ILE A 142 4.61 -13.92 9.29
CA ILE A 142 5.24 -14.02 10.60
C ILE A 142 6.75 -13.71 10.57
N LYS A 143 7.41 -13.90 9.43
CA LYS A 143 8.84 -13.60 9.25
C LYS A 143 9.14 -12.09 9.30
N LEU A 144 8.12 -11.25 9.22
CA LEU A 144 8.24 -9.79 9.31
C LEU A 144 8.28 -9.29 10.76
N LYS A 145 8.13 -10.18 11.76
CA LYS A 145 8.18 -9.78 13.17
C LYS A 145 9.53 -9.17 13.52
N GLY A 146 9.51 -8.05 14.23
CA GLY A 146 10.71 -7.33 14.66
C GLY A 146 11.31 -6.40 13.59
N THR A 147 10.72 -6.29 12.39
CA THR A 147 11.19 -5.35 11.36
C THR A 147 10.74 -3.91 11.59
N GLY A 148 9.75 -3.68 12.46
CA GLY A 148 9.23 -2.34 12.75
C GLY A 148 8.11 -1.88 11.79
N ILE A 149 7.57 -2.75 10.95
CA ILE A 149 6.45 -2.40 10.06
C ILE A 149 5.17 -2.07 10.84
N ALA A 150 4.38 -1.17 10.29
CA ALA A 150 3.05 -0.81 10.80
C ALA A 150 1.92 -1.63 10.15
N GLY A 151 2.19 -2.32 9.04
CA GLY A 151 1.19 -3.08 8.31
C GLY A 151 1.76 -3.88 7.16
N ALA A 152 0.88 -4.60 6.44
CA ALA A 152 1.23 -5.32 5.23
C ALA A 152 0.17 -5.11 4.14
N ALA A 153 0.62 -4.88 2.90
CA ALA A 153 -0.21 -4.85 1.70
C ALA A 153 -0.15 -6.21 1.00
N VAL A 154 -1.31 -6.80 0.76
CA VAL A 154 -1.44 -8.17 0.26
C VAL A 154 -2.43 -8.22 -0.90
N VAL A 155 -2.05 -8.87 -2.01
CA VAL A 155 -2.92 -9.10 -3.16
C VAL A 155 -3.23 -10.59 -3.28
N SER A 156 -2.35 -11.38 -3.89
CA SER A 156 -2.60 -12.79 -4.16
C SER A 156 -2.78 -13.65 -2.90
N GLY A 157 -2.11 -13.29 -1.80
CA GLY A 157 -2.28 -13.96 -0.50
C GLY A 157 -3.71 -13.88 0.07
N ILE A 158 -4.55 -12.97 -0.47
CA ILE A 158 -5.96 -12.82 -0.15
C ILE A 158 -6.82 -13.20 -1.35
N PHE A 159 -6.67 -12.52 -2.49
CA PHE A 159 -7.59 -12.63 -3.63
C PHE A 159 -7.47 -13.93 -4.43
N ALA A 160 -6.34 -14.64 -4.34
CA ALA A 160 -6.19 -15.96 -4.96
C ALA A 160 -6.63 -17.12 -4.04
N GLN A 161 -7.22 -16.83 -2.88
CA GLN A 161 -7.70 -17.86 -1.96
C GLN A 161 -9.18 -18.19 -2.22
N PRO A 162 -9.60 -19.45 -1.96
CA PRO A 162 -11.00 -19.86 -2.14
C PRO A 162 -12.00 -19.06 -1.28
N ASP A 163 -11.60 -18.67 -0.08
CA ASP A 163 -12.37 -17.81 0.83
C ASP A 163 -11.53 -16.55 1.14
N ILE A 164 -11.83 -15.49 0.40
CA ILE A 164 -11.17 -14.19 0.50
C ILE A 164 -11.33 -13.57 1.89
N LYS A 165 -12.52 -13.72 2.50
CA LYS A 165 -12.81 -13.17 3.82
C LYS A 165 -11.98 -13.87 4.88
N LEU A 166 -12.00 -15.20 4.90
CA LEU A 166 -11.23 -16.01 5.85
C LEU A 166 -9.72 -15.76 5.69
N ALA A 167 -9.23 -15.67 4.45
CA ALA A 167 -7.83 -15.36 4.18
C ALA A 167 -7.40 -14.00 4.76
N ALA A 168 -8.24 -12.98 4.62
CA ALA A 168 -7.99 -11.66 5.19
C ALA A 168 -8.03 -11.68 6.72
N GLU A 169 -8.97 -12.40 7.35
CA GLU A 169 -9.07 -12.57 8.80
C GLU A 169 -7.84 -13.26 9.39
N ILE A 170 -7.38 -14.34 8.75
CA ILE A 170 -6.17 -15.08 9.16
C ILE A 170 -4.93 -14.16 9.07
N LEU A 171 -4.77 -13.46 7.95
CA LEU A 171 -3.67 -12.53 7.78
C LEU A 171 -3.71 -11.38 8.79
N ARG A 172 -4.89 -10.81 9.05
CA ARG A 172 -5.07 -9.77 10.07
C ARG A 172 -4.64 -10.25 11.45
N THR A 173 -5.06 -11.45 11.86
CA THR A 173 -4.69 -12.03 13.16
C THR A 173 -3.18 -12.21 13.28
N LYS A 174 -2.54 -12.79 12.26
CA LYS A 174 -1.08 -13.00 12.25
C LYS A 174 -0.32 -11.66 12.21
N LEU A 175 -0.80 -10.68 11.44
CA LEU A 175 -0.18 -9.38 11.34
C LEU A 175 -0.24 -8.61 12.68
N THR A 176 -1.35 -8.69 13.42
CA THR A 176 -1.45 -8.11 14.75
C THR A 176 -0.35 -8.61 15.68
N PHE A 177 -0.01 -9.91 15.61
CA PHE A 177 1.11 -10.47 16.37
C PHE A 177 2.49 -9.99 15.87
N VAL A 178 2.60 -9.68 14.58
CA VAL A 178 3.87 -9.19 13.98
C VAL A 178 4.18 -7.77 14.41
N ILE A 179 3.15 -6.91 14.47
CA ILE A 179 3.28 -5.47 14.76
C ILE A 179 3.17 -5.13 16.25
N SER A 180 2.85 -6.12 17.10
CA SER A 180 2.88 -6.01 18.57
C SER A 180 4.31 -6.23 19.09
#